data_93c0d216e6056017ec75e6bfde21b967
#
_entry.id   93c0d216e6056017ec75e6bfde21b967
#
_cell.length_a   1.000
_cell.length_b   1.000
_cell.length_c   1.000
_cell.angle_alpha   90.00
_cell.angle_beta   90.00
_cell.angle_gamma   90.00
#
_symmetry.space_group_name_H-M   'P 1'
#
loop_
_entity.id
_entity.type
_entity.pdbx_description
1 polymer ?
#
loop_
_entity_poly.entity_id
_entity_poly.type
_entity_poly.pdbx_seq_one_letter_code
_entity_poly.pdbx_strand_id
1 'polypeptide(L)'
;MERFNGAVQELKKIVERPILVESRRLGPFASRVQKDTVVMDLMIHDLDIVLGLVDSPPRRLTAMGSAVHSPVVDVANVQIGFESGTIAIITASRATEEKIRTLAVTQPDAYVLLDYSEQDIRVHRRAAQEYTLDRESIRYRRASFVEHVQVHKDNPLKLEVLNLVGAVRRARAGERVVLAESEDIRSLAMALEIDRMIREGRCETVYPSNPPWSGHSG
;
A
#
# COMPACT_ATOMS: atom_id res chain seq x y z
N MET A 1 -1.69 2.54 12.17
CA MET A 1 -0.34 3.11 12.41
C MET A 1 0.29 3.66 11.13
N GLU A 2 0.55 2.89 10.07
CA GLU A 2 1.24 3.35 8.85
C GLU A 2 0.51 4.48 8.10
N ARG A 3 -0.81 4.56 8.15
CA ARG A 3 -1.56 5.69 7.56
C ARG A 3 -1.25 7.05 8.21
N PHE A 4 -0.63 7.08 9.40
CA PHE A 4 -0.14 8.28 10.07
C PHE A 4 1.33 8.59 9.76
N ASN A 5 2.00 7.77 8.96
CA ASN A 5 3.33 8.07 8.45
C ASN A 5 3.25 9.29 7.52
N GLY A 6 4.09 10.30 7.78
CA GLY A 6 4.07 11.55 7.04
C GLY A 6 4.24 11.36 5.52
N ALA A 7 5.09 10.41 5.12
CA ALA A 7 5.27 10.09 3.72
C ALA A 7 4.00 9.47 3.09
N VAL A 8 3.25 8.63 3.81
CA VAL A 8 1.98 8.09 3.33
C VAL A 8 0.93 9.20 3.17
N GLN A 9 0.90 10.16 4.08
CA GLN A 9 -0.02 11.30 3.97
C GLN A 9 0.29 12.19 2.76
N GLU A 10 1.57 12.43 2.49
CA GLU A 10 1.97 13.19 1.29
C GLU A 10 1.74 12.37 0.02
N LEU A 11 1.99 11.06 0.02
CA LEU A 11 1.72 10.18 -1.11
C LEU A 11 0.25 10.26 -1.56
N LYS A 12 -0.69 10.28 -0.62
CA LYS A 12 -2.13 10.40 -0.91
C LYS A 12 -2.52 11.69 -1.65
N LYS A 13 -1.71 12.75 -1.53
CA LYS A 13 -1.92 14.01 -2.25
C LYS A 13 -1.34 14.00 -3.66
N ILE A 14 -0.35 13.11 -3.91
CA ILE A 14 0.39 13.03 -5.17
C ILE A 14 -0.24 12.02 -6.13
N VAL A 15 -0.82 10.94 -5.55
CA VAL A 15 -1.40 9.85 -6.34
C VAL A 15 -2.83 10.22 -6.74
N GLU A 16 -3.06 10.31 -8.05
CA GLU A 16 -4.38 10.65 -8.61
C GLU A 16 -5.02 9.48 -9.35
N ARG A 17 -4.28 8.86 -10.26
CA ARG A 17 -4.77 7.76 -11.13
C ARG A 17 -3.75 6.62 -11.17
N PRO A 18 -3.66 5.81 -10.11
CA PRO A 18 -2.71 4.71 -10.07
C PRO A 18 -3.05 3.65 -11.11
N ILE A 19 -2.05 3.23 -11.89
CA ILE A 19 -2.12 2.12 -12.85
C ILE A 19 -1.61 0.86 -12.17
N LEU A 20 -0.47 0.98 -11.48
CA LEU A 20 0.17 -0.11 -10.75
C LEU A 20 0.63 0.40 -9.39
N VAL A 21 0.33 -0.35 -8.34
CA VAL A 21 0.82 -0.11 -6.97
C VAL A 21 1.60 -1.34 -6.53
N GLU A 22 2.86 -1.18 -6.15
CA GLU A 22 3.73 -2.25 -5.71
C GLU A 22 4.21 -1.99 -4.29
N SER A 23 3.91 -2.87 -3.35
CA SER A 23 4.38 -2.78 -1.97
C SER A 23 5.27 -3.95 -1.61
N ARG A 24 6.38 -3.66 -0.94
CA ARG A 24 7.32 -4.65 -0.42
C ARG A 24 7.60 -4.39 1.05
N ARG A 25 7.27 -5.37 1.89
CA ARG A 25 7.55 -5.37 3.32
C ARG A 25 8.31 -6.63 3.69
N LEU A 26 9.62 -6.53 3.66
CA LEU A 26 10.55 -7.63 3.87
C LEU A 26 11.35 -7.41 5.15
N GLY A 27 11.75 -8.49 5.81
CA GLY A 27 12.61 -8.41 6.97
C GLY A 27 13.04 -9.78 7.51
N PRO A 28 13.94 -9.80 8.49
CA PRO A 28 14.39 -11.04 9.10
C PRO A 28 13.30 -11.66 10.00
N PHE A 29 13.42 -12.97 10.19
CA PHE A 29 12.53 -13.72 11.07
C PHE A 29 12.71 -13.29 12.53
N ALA A 30 11.59 -13.04 13.20
CA ALA A 30 11.59 -12.73 14.63
C ALA A 30 10.84 -13.82 15.39
N SER A 31 11.53 -14.52 16.30
CA SER A 31 10.96 -15.65 17.06
C SER A 31 9.73 -15.30 17.91
N ARG A 32 9.53 -14.03 18.25
CA ARG A 32 8.36 -13.54 18.99
C ARG A 32 7.03 -13.65 18.20
N VAL A 33 7.08 -13.77 16.87
CA VAL A 33 5.92 -13.70 15.97
C VAL A 33 5.67 -15.06 15.29
N GLN A 34 5.79 -16.16 16.04
CA GLN A 34 5.66 -17.52 15.49
C GLN A 34 4.21 -17.98 15.26
N LYS A 35 3.24 -17.31 15.86
CA LYS A 35 1.83 -17.73 15.81
C LYS A 35 1.02 -17.06 14.71
N ASP A 36 1.40 -15.85 14.30
CA ASP A 36 0.70 -15.08 13.31
C ASP A 36 1.35 -15.25 11.94
N THR A 37 0.53 -15.31 10.89
CA THR A 37 1.04 -15.35 9.53
C THR A 37 1.63 -13.99 9.12
N VAL A 38 2.52 -13.98 8.15
CA VAL A 38 3.08 -12.73 7.60
C VAL A 38 2.00 -11.82 7.01
N VAL A 39 0.86 -12.40 6.62
CA VAL A 39 -0.30 -11.64 6.13
C VAL A 39 -0.90 -10.80 7.24
N MET A 40 -1.12 -11.40 8.41
CA MET A 40 -1.74 -10.72 9.56
C MET A 40 -0.76 -9.82 10.32
N ASP A 41 0.54 -10.15 10.33
CA ASP A 41 1.55 -9.37 11.05
C ASP A 41 2.08 -8.19 10.21
N LEU A 42 2.35 -8.39 8.92
CA LEU A 42 3.02 -7.41 8.08
C LEU A 42 2.14 -6.89 6.94
N MET A 43 1.55 -7.77 6.13
CA MET A 43 0.86 -7.39 4.89
C MET A 43 -0.38 -6.54 5.14
N ILE A 44 -1.08 -6.73 6.25
CA ILE A 44 -2.29 -5.98 6.61
C ILE A 44 -2.06 -4.46 6.61
N HIS A 45 -0.86 -4.01 6.96
CA HIS A 45 -0.51 -2.59 6.93
C HIS A 45 -0.42 -2.03 5.51
N ASP A 46 0.09 -2.83 4.57
CA ASP A 46 0.20 -2.45 3.17
C ASP A 46 -1.16 -2.55 2.46
N LEU A 47 -1.97 -3.55 2.81
CA LEU A 47 -3.37 -3.64 2.36
C LEU A 47 -4.16 -2.39 2.74
N ASP A 48 -4.00 -1.91 3.97
CA ASP A 48 -4.65 -0.70 4.46
C ASP A 48 -4.31 0.54 3.62
N ILE A 49 -3.03 0.69 3.27
CA ILE A 49 -2.56 1.81 2.45
C ILE A 49 -3.04 1.68 1.01
N VAL A 50 -2.88 0.49 0.41
CA VAL A 50 -3.27 0.23 -0.98
C VAL A 50 -4.77 0.45 -1.19
N LEU A 51 -5.61 -0.10 -0.30
CA LEU A 51 -7.06 0.08 -0.35
C LEU A 51 -7.50 1.54 -0.11
N GLY A 52 -6.68 2.33 0.59
CA GLY A 52 -6.90 3.76 0.79
C GLY A 52 -6.34 4.66 -0.32
N LEU A 53 -5.45 4.13 -1.18
CA LEU A 53 -4.90 4.85 -2.34
C LEU A 53 -5.72 4.61 -3.60
N VAL A 54 -6.29 3.41 -3.75
CA VAL A 54 -7.07 3.02 -4.91
C VAL A 54 -8.55 3.18 -4.58
N ASP A 55 -9.14 4.27 -5.09
CA ASP A 55 -10.58 4.57 -4.92
C ASP A 55 -11.41 3.74 -5.92
N SER A 56 -11.38 2.42 -5.73
CA SER A 56 -12.12 1.46 -6.57
C SER A 56 -12.26 0.12 -5.82
N PRO A 57 -13.38 -0.59 -6.02
CA PRO A 57 -13.57 -1.91 -5.43
C PRO A 57 -12.58 -2.94 -6.00
N PRO A 58 -12.05 -3.86 -5.17
CA PRO A 58 -11.29 -5.01 -5.65
C PRO A 58 -12.22 -5.99 -6.37
N ARG A 59 -11.79 -6.48 -7.54
CA ARG A 59 -12.53 -7.42 -8.38
C ARG A 59 -11.89 -8.80 -8.45
N ARG A 60 -10.57 -8.86 -8.43
CA ARG A 60 -9.80 -10.10 -8.51
C ARG A 60 -8.73 -10.11 -7.43
N LEU A 61 -8.57 -11.23 -6.78
CA LEU A 61 -7.56 -11.44 -5.76
C LEU A 61 -6.82 -12.74 -6.08
N THR A 62 -5.50 -12.66 -6.19
CA THR A 62 -4.63 -13.83 -6.31
C THR A 62 -3.66 -13.84 -5.15
N ALA A 63 -3.52 -14.98 -4.48
CA ALA A 63 -2.68 -15.10 -3.29
C ALA A 63 -1.86 -16.39 -3.31
N MET A 64 -0.58 -16.26 -3.00
CA MET A 64 0.34 -17.38 -2.79
C MET A 64 1.20 -17.12 -1.55
N GLY A 65 1.53 -18.17 -0.81
CA GLY A 65 2.38 -18.06 0.36
C GLY A 65 3.05 -19.37 0.73
N SER A 66 4.09 -19.28 1.54
CA SER A 66 4.88 -20.42 2.00
C SER A 66 5.35 -20.24 3.44
N ALA A 67 5.41 -21.34 4.19
CA ALA A 67 6.10 -21.44 5.47
C ALA A 67 7.58 -21.71 5.19
N VAL A 68 8.47 -21.00 5.89
CA VAL A 68 9.94 -21.12 5.72
C VAL A 68 10.64 -21.37 7.05
N HIS A 69 10.40 -20.53 8.06
CA HIS A 69 11.07 -20.58 9.36
C HIS A 69 10.11 -20.94 10.49
N SER A 70 8.82 -20.95 10.24
CA SER A 70 7.78 -21.25 11.21
C SER A 70 6.73 -22.22 10.65
N PRO A 71 5.83 -22.77 11.46
CA PRO A 71 4.76 -23.63 10.97
C PRO A 71 3.63 -22.86 10.24
N VAL A 72 3.70 -21.54 10.19
CA VAL A 72 2.73 -20.69 9.52
C VAL A 72 3.35 -19.95 8.33
N VAL A 73 2.56 -19.22 7.56
CA VAL A 73 3.03 -18.52 6.35
C VAL A 73 4.01 -17.41 6.71
N ASP A 74 5.26 -17.52 6.23
CA ASP A 74 6.36 -16.57 6.44
C ASP A 74 6.61 -15.67 5.23
N VAL A 75 6.18 -16.11 4.05
CA VAL A 75 6.30 -15.37 2.79
C VAL A 75 4.95 -15.40 2.10
N ALA A 76 4.46 -14.24 1.66
CA ALA A 76 3.23 -14.13 0.89
C ALA A 76 3.39 -13.10 -0.22
N ASN A 77 2.81 -13.43 -1.39
CA ASN A 77 2.64 -12.52 -2.52
C ASN A 77 1.18 -12.50 -2.92
N VAL A 78 0.67 -11.28 -3.12
CA VAL A 78 -0.74 -11.02 -3.42
C VAL A 78 -0.84 -10.07 -4.59
N GLN A 79 -1.76 -10.34 -5.50
CA GLN A 79 -2.14 -9.43 -6.56
C GLN A 79 -3.63 -9.09 -6.43
N ILE A 80 -3.95 -7.82 -6.54
CA ILE A 80 -5.32 -7.30 -6.48
C ILE A 80 -5.60 -6.57 -7.78
N GLY A 81 -6.59 -7.00 -8.52
CA GLY A 81 -7.15 -6.27 -9.66
C GLY A 81 -8.38 -5.50 -9.22
N PHE A 82 -8.41 -4.20 -9.48
CA PHE A 82 -9.53 -3.31 -9.14
C PHE A 82 -10.46 -3.09 -10.34
N GLU A 83 -11.70 -2.67 -10.08
CA GLU A 83 -12.67 -2.34 -11.15
C GLU A 83 -12.20 -1.18 -12.04
N SER A 84 -11.44 -0.25 -11.49
CA SER A 84 -10.78 0.85 -12.24
C SER A 84 -9.75 0.39 -13.26
N GLY A 85 -9.35 -0.89 -13.23
CA GLY A 85 -8.23 -1.43 -14.00
C GLY A 85 -6.87 -1.29 -13.29
N THR A 86 -6.81 -0.65 -12.13
CA THR A 86 -5.60 -0.58 -11.30
C THR A 86 -5.20 -1.98 -10.84
N ILE A 87 -3.91 -2.25 -10.82
CA ILE A 87 -3.32 -3.48 -10.29
C ILE A 87 -2.52 -3.13 -9.04
N ALA A 88 -2.67 -3.91 -7.98
CA ALA A 88 -1.76 -3.86 -6.85
C ALA A 88 -1.02 -5.19 -6.67
N ILE A 89 0.28 -5.11 -6.36
CA ILE A 89 1.14 -6.24 -6.04
C ILE A 89 1.73 -6.00 -4.65
N ILE A 90 1.46 -6.91 -3.72
CA ILE A 90 1.92 -6.77 -2.33
C ILE A 90 2.74 -8.00 -1.96
N THR A 91 3.98 -7.78 -1.55
CA THR A 91 4.86 -8.84 -1.07
C THR A 91 5.22 -8.59 0.38
N ALA A 92 4.93 -9.55 1.23
CA ALA A 92 5.37 -9.58 2.61
C ALA A 92 6.23 -10.81 2.88
N SER A 93 7.37 -10.63 3.54
CA SER A 93 8.28 -11.71 3.88
C SER A 93 8.99 -11.42 5.19
N ARG A 94 9.14 -12.45 6.02
CA ARG A 94 10.03 -12.46 7.18
C ARG A 94 11.12 -13.54 7.04
N ALA A 95 11.51 -13.80 5.79
CA ALA A 95 12.54 -14.77 5.44
C ALA A 95 13.71 -14.11 4.67
N THR A 96 13.95 -12.81 4.90
CA THR A 96 15.05 -12.05 4.28
C THR A 96 15.95 -11.45 5.36
N GLU A 97 17.24 -11.28 5.03
CA GLU A 97 18.20 -10.65 5.95
C GLU A 97 18.02 -9.13 6.03
N GLU A 98 17.66 -8.51 4.91
CA GLU A 98 17.49 -7.06 4.83
C GLU A 98 16.06 -6.64 5.14
N LYS A 99 15.93 -5.50 5.81
CA LYS A 99 14.64 -4.86 6.09
C LYS A 99 14.30 -3.87 4.98
N ILE A 100 13.34 -4.24 4.15
CA ILE A 100 12.83 -3.39 3.05
C ILE A 100 11.38 -3.03 3.33
N ARG A 101 11.06 -1.74 3.27
CA ARG A 101 9.70 -1.22 3.44
C ARG A 101 9.46 -0.12 2.42
N THR A 102 9.00 -0.49 1.24
CA THR A 102 8.80 0.43 0.13
C THR A 102 7.43 0.26 -0.51
N LEU A 103 6.94 1.35 -1.08
CA LEU A 103 5.76 1.36 -1.93
C LEU A 103 6.07 2.18 -3.18
N ALA A 104 5.74 1.62 -4.34
CA ALA A 104 5.89 2.29 -5.63
C ALA A 104 4.52 2.44 -6.29
N VAL A 105 4.29 3.60 -6.93
CA VAL A 105 3.07 3.85 -7.69
C VAL A 105 3.45 4.30 -9.09
N THR A 106 2.95 3.57 -10.09
CA THR A 106 3.00 3.99 -11.48
C THR A 106 1.67 4.65 -11.84
N GLN A 107 1.74 5.86 -12.35
CA GLN A 107 0.60 6.60 -12.92
C GLN A 107 0.98 7.19 -14.28
N PRO A 108 0.06 7.74 -15.10
CA PRO A 108 0.34 8.08 -16.49
C PRO A 108 1.53 9.02 -16.71
N ASP A 109 1.73 9.96 -15.79
CA ASP A 109 2.71 11.05 -15.88
C ASP A 109 3.87 10.95 -14.90
N ALA A 110 3.80 10.01 -13.93
CA ALA A 110 4.81 9.88 -12.89
C ALA A 110 4.99 8.43 -12.41
N TYR A 111 6.20 8.17 -11.90
CA TYR A 111 6.51 7.03 -11.06
C TYR A 111 6.92 7.54 -9.69
N VAL A 112 6.17 7.17 -8.66
CA VAL A 112 6.37 7.61 -7.28
C VAL A 112 6.93 6.46 -6.47
N LEU A 113 8.03 6.70 -5.77
CA LEU A 113 8.66 5.74 -4.89
C LEU A 113 8.67 6.27 -3.46
N LEU A 114 8.09 5.52 -2.53
CA LEU A 114 8.05 5.81 -1.11
C LEU A 114 8.90 4.80 -0.33
N ASP A 115 9.75 5.29 0.56
CA ASP A 115 10.42 4.52 1.61
C ASP A 115 9.78 4.85 2.97
N TYR A 116 9.16 3.83 3.59
CA TYR A 116 8.49 4.01 4.90
C TYR A 116 9.48 4.24 6.04
N SER A 117 10.66 3.63 5.97
CA SER A 117 11.65 3.68 7.04
C SER A 117 12.30 5.05 7.10
N GLU A 118 12.65 5.58 5.93
CA GLU A 118 13.27 6.89 5.78
C GLU A 118 12.24 8.03 5.75
N GLN A 119 10.95 7.70 5.58
CA GLN A 119 9.88 8.66 5.32
C GLN A 119 10.26 9.59 4.16
N ASP A 120 10.68 9.00 3.05
CA ASP A 120 11.14 9.69 1.85
C ASP A 120 10.25 9.38 0.66
N ILE A 121 9.99 10.37 -0.19
CA ILE A 121 9.24 10.22 -1.44
C ILE A 121 10.05 10.82 -2.58
N ARG A 122 10.23 10.02 -3.63
CA ARG A 122 10.82 10.43 -4.91
C ARG A 122 9.80 10.30 -6.02
N VAL A 123 9.57 11.39 -6.74
CA VAL A 123 8.65 11.44 -7.88
C VAL A 123 9.46 11.57 -9.15
N HIS A 124 9.45 10.54 -9.96
CA HIS A 124 10.08 10.53 -11.28
C HIS A 124 9.04 10.98 -12.31
N ARG A 125 9.22 12.19 -12.87
CA ARG A 125 8.34 12.73 -13.91
C ARG A 125 9.03 12.70 -15.27
N ARG A 126 8.24 12.55 -16.32
CA ARG A 126 8.71 12.76 -17.70
C ARG A 126 8.82 14.25 -17.94
N ALA A 127 9.98 14.73 -18.36
CA ALA A 127 10.07 16.05 -18.96
C ALA A 127 9.49 16.03 -20.37
N ALA A 128 9.12 17.22 -20.88
CA ALA A 128 8.69 17.39 -22.27
C ALA A 128 9.74 16.82 -23.23
N GLN A 129 9.27 16.18 -24.29
CA GLN A 129 10.16 15.64 -25.32
C GLN A 129 10.73 16.82 -26.11
N GLU A 130 12.04 16.99 -26.06
CA GLU A 130 12.75 17.97 -26.86
C GLU A 130 13.34 17.26 -28.10
N TYR A 131 12.84 17.62 -29.27
CA TYR A 131 13.40 17.18 -30.56
C TYR A 131 14.37 18.26 -31.06
N THR A 132 15.63 17.94 -31.16
CA THR A 132 16.58 18.80 -31.83
C THR A 132 16.84 18.24 -33.22
N LEU A 133 16.38 18.96 -34.24
CA LEU A 133 16.65 18.67 -35.64
C LEU A 133 18.02 19.30 -35.99
N ASP A 134 19.02 18.49 -36.17
CA ASP A 134 20.29 18.92 -36.79
C ASP A 134 20.33 18.39 -38.23
N ARG A 135 21.03 19.12 -39.11
CA ARG A 135 21.01 18.88 -40.59
C ARG A 135 21.36 17.46 -41.03
N GLU A 136 21.98 16.65 -40.16
CA GLU A 136 22.43 15.29 -40.48
C GLU A 136 21.95 14.22 -39.51
N SER A 137 21.27 14.57 -38.39
CA SER A 137 20.76 13.56 -37.44
C SER A 137 19.58 14.07 -36.61
N ILE A 138 18.63 13.20 -36.40
CA ILE A 138 17.54 13.42 -35.41
C ILE A 138 18.08 12.96 -34.05
N ARG A 139 18.40 13.91 -33.18
CA ARG A 139 18.75 13.57 -31.79
C ARG A 139 17.52 13.61 -30.92
N TYR A 140 17.18 12.46 -30.37
CA TYR A 140 16.12 12.30 -29.39
C TYR A 140 16.71 12.47 -27.98
N ARG A 141 16.32 13.52 -27.29
CA ARG A 141 16.68 13.72 -25.88
C ARG A 141 15.44 13.51 -25.00
N ARG A 142 15.44 12.43 -24.20
CA ARG A 142 14.44 12.19 -23.18
C ARG A 142 14.98 12.70 -21.87
N ALA A 143 14.50 13.83 -21.39
CA ALA A 143 14.80 14.30 -20.05
C ALA A 143 13.81 13.68 -19.05
N SER A 144 14.30 13.26 -17.91
CA SER A 144 13.49 12.93 -16.73
C SER A 144 14.08 13.72 -15.55
N PHE A 145 13.23 14.16 -14.67
CA PHE A 145 13.67 14.77 -13.42
C PHE A 145 13.08 14.03 -12.24
N VAL A 146 13.85 14.03 -11.14
CA VAL A 146 13.44 13.43 -9.87
C VAL A 146 13.15 14.56 -8.89
N GLU A 147 11.94 14.62 -8.43
CA GLU A 147 11.48 15.53 -7.40
C GLU A 147 11.53 14.80 -6.05
N HIS A 148 12.25 15.38 -5.08
CA HIS A 148 12.22 14.93 -3.70
C HIS A 148 11.16 15.68 -2.93
N VAL A 149 10.16 14.97 -2.43
CA VAL A 149 9.08 15.59 -1.65
C VAL A 149 9.51 15.73 -0.21
N GLN A 150 9.47 16.97 0.28
CA GLN A 150 9.79 17.25 1.67
C GLN A 150 8.67 16.76 2.60
N VAL A 151 8.97 15.76 3.41
CA VAL A 151 8.04 15.14 4.34
C VAL A 151 8.30 15.64 5.76
N HIS A 152 7.24 16.03 6.46
CA HIS A 152 7.34 16.27 7.89
C HIS A 152 7.42 14.95 8.65
N LYS A 153 8.62 14.62 9.13
CA LYS A 153 8.89 13.37 9.84
C LYS A 153 8.42 13.50 11.30
N ASP A 154 7.40 12.74 11.67
CA ASP A 154 6.96 12.59 13.06
C ASP A 154 6.76 11.08 13.37
N ASN A 155 6.58 10.75 14.63
CA ASN A 155 6.31 9.38 15.07
C ASN A 155 4.86 9.00 14.73
N PRO A 156 4.62 8.05 13.81
CA PRO A 156 3.26 7.67 13.38
C PRO A 156 2.37 7.17 14.53
N LEU A 157 2.96 6.44 15.50
CA LEU A 157 2.22 5.96 16.67
C LEU A 157 1.74 7.11 17.56
N LYS A 158 2.60 8.12 17.78
CA LYS A 158 2.23 9.32 18.51
C LYS A 158 1.06 10.05 17.84
N LEU A 159 1.11 10.20 16.51
CA LEU A 159 0.05 10.84 15.73
C LEU A 159 -1.27 10.06 15.79
N GLU A 160 -1.21 8.73 15.73
CA GLU A 160 -2.38 7.86 15.90
C GLU A 160 -3.04 8.05 17.26
N VAL A 161 -2.24 8.03 18.35
CA VAL A 161 -2.74 8.27 19.71
C VAL A 161 -3.35 9.66 19.86
N LEU A 162 -2.70 10.70 19.32
CA LEU A 162 -3.23 12.07 19.34
C LEU A 162 -4.55 12.19 18.59
N ASN A 163 -4.68 11.52 17.44
CA ASN A 163 -5.92 11.47 16.67
C ASN A 163 -7.05 10.81 17.49
N LEU A 164 -6.78 9.68 18.12
CA LEU A 164 -7.75 8.99 18.99
C LEU A 164 -8.20 9.87 20.14
N VAL A 165 -7.25 10.51 20.85
CA VAL A 165 -7.56 11.43 21.96
C VAL A 165 -8.41 12.61 21.48
N GLY A 166 -8.09 13.17 20.31
CA GLY A 166 -8.88 14.21 19.67
C GLY A 166 -10.31 13.77 19.37
N ALA A 167 -10.48 12.58 18.80
CA ALA A 167 -11.78 11.98 18.51
C ALA A 167 -12.62 11.80 19.79
N VAL A 168 -12.02 11.26 20.85
CA VAL A 168 -12.71 11.08 22.15
C VAL A 168 -13.13 12.42 22.74
N ARG A 169 -12.29 13.46 22.64
CA ARG A 169 -12.64 14.81 23.14
C ARG A 169 -13.82 15.40 22.39
N ARG A 170 -13.85 15.30 21.06
CA ARG A 170 -14.99 15.76 20.23
C ARG A 170 -16.27 14.99 20.55
N ALA A 171 -16.19 13.66 20.66
CA ALA A 171 -17.34 12.85 21.04
C ALA A 171 -17.92 13.26 22.42
N ARG A 172 -17.06 13.54 23.39
CA ARG A 172 -17.47 14.03 24.72
C ARG A 172 -18.09 15.43 24.67
N ALA A 173 -17.73 16.25 23.68
CA ALA A 173 -18.34 17.56 23.43
C ALA A 173 -19.67 17.46 22.67
N GLY A 174 -20.16 16.26 22.38
CA GLY A 174 -21.42 16.03 21.67
C GLY A 174 -21.29 16.10 20.13
N GLU A 175 -20.08 16.21 19.60
CA GLU A 175 -19.86 16.17 18.15
C GLU A 175 -20.00 14.73 17.61
N ARG A 176 -20.61 14.60 16.43
CA ARG A 176 -20.62 13.32 15.72
C ARG A 176 -19.22 13.02 15.17
N VAL A 177 -18.52 12.10 15.79
CA VAL A 177 -17.21 11.65 15.33
C VAL A 177 -17.41 10.44 14.42
N VAL A 178 -17.04 10.59 13.14
CA VAL A 178 -16.92 9.47 12.22
C VAL A 178 -15.49 8.96 12.35
N LEU A 179 -15.33 7.80 12.96
CA LEU A 179 -14.06 7.07 12.93
C LEU A 179 -13.96 6.41 11.56
N ALA A 180 -12.75 6.32 11.01
CA ALA A 180 -12.50 5.64 9.73
C ALA A 180 -12.62 4.10 9.84
N GLU A 181 -13.58 3.61 10.65
CA GLU A 181 -13.77 2.19 10.99
C GLU A 181 -14.04 1.31 9.78
N SER A 182 -14.72 1.86 8.77
CA SER A 182 -15.03 1.10 7.54
C SER A 182 -13.77 0.75 6.74
N GLU A 183 -12.73 1.58 6.78
CA GLU A 183 -11.46 1.32 6.09
C GLU A 183 -10.64 0.25 6.83
N ASP A 184 -10.62 0.30 8.17
CA ASP A 184 -9.90 -0.69 8.99
C ASP A 184 -10.50 -2.09 8.84
N ILE A 185 -11.84 -2.19 8.75
CA ILE A 185 -12.53 -3.45 8.54
C ILE A 185 -12.23 -4.02 7.15
N ARG A 186 -12.13 -3.22 6.11
CA ARG A 186 -11.82 -3.69 4.74
C ARG A 186 -10.44 -4.36 4.67
N SER A 187 -9.41 -3.73 5.23
CA SER A 187 -8.05 -4.30 5.23
C SER A 187 -7.97 -5.60 6.03
N LEU A 188 -8.65 -5.66 7.18
CA LEU A 188 -8.73 -6.88 7.99
C LEU A 188 -9.50 -8.00 7.26
N ALA A 189 -10.64 -7.71 6.67
CA ALA A 189 -11.44 -8.68 5.93
C ALA A 189 -10.65 -9.27 4.74
N MET A 190 -9.92 -8.42 4.00
CA MET A 190 -9.06 -8.87 2.91
C MET A 190 -7.88 -9.69 3.42
N ALA A 191 -7.23 -9.30 4.51
CA ALA A 191 -6.15 -10.08 5.10
C ALA A 191 -6.59 -11.47 5.54
N LEU A 192 -7.77 -11.58 6.16
CA LEU A 192 -8.36 -12.87 6.55
C LEU A 192 -8.69 -13.74 5.33
N GLU A 193 -9.22 -13.16 4.25
CA GLU A 193 -9.49 -13.90 3.01
C GLU A 193 -8.19 -14.39 2.36
N ILE A 194 -7.15 -13.56 2.28
CA ILE A 194 -5.84 -13.93 1.78
C ILE A 194 -5.26 -15.10 2.59
N ASP A 195 -5.29 -14.98 3.90
CA ASP A 195 -4.78 -16.00 4.80
C ASP A 195 -5.54 -17.33 4.65
N ARG A 196 -6.85 -17.26 4.47
CA ARG A 196 -7.70 -18.41 4.18
C ARG A 196 -7.36 -19.04 2.83
N MET A 197 -7.25 -18.23 1.77
CA MET A 197 -6.90 -18.70 0.42
C MET A 197 -5.57 -19.48 0.42
N ILE A 198 -4.55 -18.93 1.06
CA ILE A 198 -3.23 -19.58 1.14
C ILE A 198 -3.32 -20.91 1.89
N ARG A 199 -4.02 -20.96 3.01
CA ARG A 199 -4.20 -22.20 3.79
C ARG A 199 -4.99 -23.28 3.07
N GLU A 200 -5.99 -22.89 2.28
CA GLU A 200 -6.82 -23.80 1.49
C GLU A 200 -6.19 -24.18 0.13
N GLY A 201 -5.04 -23.62 -0.21
CA GLY A 201 -4.39 -23.82 -1.51
C GLY A 201 -5.17 -23.22 -2.68
N ARG A 202 -6.04 -22.25 -2.44
CA ARG A 202 -6.77 -21.50 -3.46
C ARG A 202 -5.94 -20.32 -3.95
N CYS A 203 -5.61 -20.30 -5.23
CA CYS A 203 -4.75 -19.26 -5.78
C CYS A 203 -5.51 -18.00 -6.20
N GLU A 204 -6.80 -18.10 -6.51
CA GLU A 204 -7.56 -16.97 -7.06
C GLU A 204 -8.99 -16.89 -6.52
N THR A 205 -9.49 -15.68 -6.36
CA THR A 205 -10.90 -15.36 -6.09
C THR A 205 -11.33 -14.18 -6.97
N VAL A 206 -12.51 -14.28 -7.59
CA VAL A 206 -13.13 -13.19 -8.34
C VAL A 206 -14.35 -12.72 -7.58
N TYR A 207 -14.41 -11.43 -7.31
CA TYR A 207 -15.54 -10.83 -6.58
C TYR A 207 -16.60 -10.31 -7.55
N PRO A 208 -17.88 -10.40 -7.20
CA PRO A 208 -18.94 -9.69 -7.91
C PRO A 208 -18.74 -8.17 -7.76
N SER A 209 -19.40 -7.40 -8.59
CA SER A 209 -19.28 -5.92 -8.65
C SER A 209 -19.60 -5.18 -7.33
N ASN A 210 -19.95 -5.89 -6.26
CA ASN A 210 -20.17 -5.36 -4.91
C ASN A 210 -19.74 -6.44 -3.90
N PRO A 211 -18.46 -6.56 -3.57
CA PRO A 211 -18.01 -7.51 -2.56
C PRO A 211 -18.56 -7.12 -1.18
N PRO A 212 -18.79 -8.09 -0.27
CA PRO A 212 -19.47 -7.87 1.01
C PRO A 212 -18.81 -6.84 1.95
N TRP A 213 -17.59 -6.42 1.67
CA TRP A 213 -16.85 -5.38 2.42
C TRP A 213 -16.74 -4.05 1.67
N SER A 214 -17.30 -3.90 0.47
CA SER A 214 -17.46 -2.61 -0.19
C SER A 214 -18.55 -1.82 0.50
N GLY A 215 -18.26 -1.31 1.69
CA GLY A 215 -19.19 -0.46 2.44
C GLY A 215 -19.59 0.72 1.56
N HIS A 216 -20.88 0.88 1.38
CA HIS A 216 -21.45 2.01 0.68
C HIS A 216 -20.99 3.29 1.37
N SER A 217 -20.21 4.10 0.65
CA SER A 217 -20.08 5.51 0.97
C SER A 217 -21.43 6.15 0.66
N GLY A 218 -22.30 6.18 1.66
CA GLY A 218 -23.55 6.93 1.64
C GLY A 218 -23.44 8.15 2.53
#